data_3e715b2dac5861365fbe89d45534f230
#
_entry.id   3e715b2dac5861365fbe89d45534f230
#
_cell.length_a   1.000
_cell.length_b   1.000
_cell.length_c   1.000
_cell.angle_alpha   90.00
_cell.angle_beta   90.00
_cell.angle_gamma   90.00
#
_symmetry.space_group_name_H-M   'P 1'
#
loop_
_entity.id
_entity.type
_entity.pdbx_description
1 polymer ?
#
loop_
_entity_poly.entity_id
_entity_poly.type
_entity_poly.pdbx_seq_one_letter_code
_entity_poly.pdbx_strand_id
1 'polypeptide(L)'
;MYSSNTIMKAEDQFTSILLPCLNESSSIIRCVTSIIETVRESNYPFELIIIDNSSTDDTLEKAAFLKEKYNEVEITHEARRGYGSAYMQGFEQAKGANVIMLDCDNTYDVSKIPLFIAALQSGTDFVIGDRFSGGIEKGAMPFLHQYVGNPFLSSLVRIFFGTRVRDVHCGLRGISMDAYKIMNLQTIGMEFASEMIIKAVKRDLTIEEIPVPYAKRTGESKLRSFADGWRHLRFILLYSPMIIFLLPGAILLVTGIIAMGLLYFDSFVLLGRQFMIHPSFIFSLAIISGFQLISFAGFAKAYAVTHLNEESHVLESIMNRITIEKALIFGSFIVLTGIILFIVVLKSWIDADFKGITDQIKTSVVALTAIVLGIQIISNAFMTSILGIQEK
;
A
#
# COMPACT_ATOMS: atom_id res chain seq x y z
N MET A 1 -28.82 -17.52 -22.32
CA MET A 1 -29.43 -16.49 -23.17
C MET A 1 -30.15 -15.52 -22.27
N TYR A 2 -29.48 -14.44 -21.86
CA TYR A 2 -30.12 -13.19 -21.42
C TYR A 2 -29.22 -12.07 -21.92
N SER A 3 -29.57 -11.56 -23.08
CA SER A 3 -29.02 -10.31 -23.64
C SER A 3 -29.81 -9.19 -22.97
N SER A 4 -29.30 -8.61 -21.91
CA SER A 4 -29.73 -7.30 -21.44
C SER A 4 -28.92 -6.24 -22.15
N ASN A 5 -29.36 -5.83 -23.33
CA ASN A 5 -29.01 -4.53 -23.87
C ASN A 5 -29.61 -3.45 -22.95
N THR A 6 -28.91 -3.13 -21.88
CA THR A 6 -29.18 -1.94 -21.09
C THR A 6 -28.74 -0.78 -21.97
N ILE A 7 -29.71 -0.06 -22.53
CA ILE A 7 -29.46 1.21 -23.22
C ILE A 7 -28.85 2.13 -22.15
N MET A 8 -27.54 2.37 -22.23
CA MET A 8 -26.84 3.31 -21.34
C MET A 8 -27.50 4.68 -21.51
N LYS A 9 -27.86 5.31 -20.39
CA LYS A 9 -28.41 6.67 -20.40
C LYS A 9 -27.34 7.62 -20.92
N ALA A 10 -27.73 8.69 -21.61
CA ALA A 10 -26.80 9.69 -22.16
C ALA A 10 -25.88 10.30 -21.08
N GLU A 11 -26.33 10.33 -19.81
CA GLU A 11 -25.55 10.74 -18.64
C GLU A 11 -24.40 9.78 -18.33
N ASP A 12 -24.56 8.47 -18.61
CA ASP A 12 -23.53 7.45 -18.37
C ASP A 12 -22.36 7.52 -19.37
N GLN A 13 -22.49 8.34 -20.43
CA GLN A 13 -21.48 8.50 -21.47
C GLN A 13 -20.61 9.75 -21.28
N PHE A 14 -21.01 10.70 -20.40
CA PHE A 14 -20.27 11.94 -20.20
C PHE A 14 -18.99 11.67 -19.40
N THR A 15 -17.88 12.27 -19.87
CA THR A 15 -16.55 12.04 -19.28
C THR A 15 -15.96 13.35 -18.79
N SER A 16 -15.45 13.39 -17.57
CA SER A 16 -14.64 14.50 -17.03
C SER A 16 -13.15 14.18 -17.17
N ILE A 17 -12.39 15.09 -17.75
CA ILE A 17 -10.92 14.97 -17.86
C ILE A 17 -10.29 15.90 -16.84
N LEU A 18 -9.54 15.34 -15.88
CA LEU A 18 -8.90 16.07 -14.80
C LEU A 18 -7.43 16.33 -15.12
N LEU A 19 -7.06 17.59 -15.09
CA LEU A 19 -5.72 18.07 -15.44
C LEU A 19 -5.15 18.91 -14.29
N PRO A 20 -4.46 18.32 -13.30
CA PRO A 20 -3.83 19.07 -12.23
C PRO A 20 -2.63 19.86 -12.77
N CYS A 21 -2.56 21.13 -12.41
CA CYS A 21 -1.52 22.05 -12.82
C CYS A 21 -0.85 22.70 -11.63
N LEU A 22 0.49 22.68 -11.60
CA LEU A 22 1.32 23.43 -10.66
C LEU A 22 2.52 23.98 -11.43
N ASN A 23 2.52 25.26 -11.76
CA ASN A 23 3.57 25.91 -12.56
C ASN A 23 3.81 25.17 -13.89
N GLU A 24 2.78 25.02 -14.69
CA GLU A 24 2.79 24.37 -16.01
C GLU A 24 2.57 25.36 -17.16
N SER A 25 2.98 26.62 -16.99
CA SER A 25 2.76 27.68 -18.00
C SER A 25 3.36 27.34 -19.36
N SER A 26 4.42 26.56 -19.43
CA SER A 26 5.09 26.17 -20.68
C SER A 26 4.37 25.05 -21.44
N SER A 27 3.54 24.25 -20.79
CA SER A 27 2.92 23.04 -21.34
C SER A 27 1.40 23.14 -21.52
N ILE A 28 0.72 23.91 -20.64
CA ILE A 28 -0.74 23.90 -20.50
C ILE A 28 -1.49 24.19 -21.81
N ILE A 29 -1.10 25.18 -22.61
CA ILE A 29 -1.80 25.54 -23.85
C ILE A 29 -1.77 24.37 -24.82
N ARG A 30 -0.59 23.78 -25.04
CA ARG A 30 -0.43 22.66 -25.96
C ARG A 30 -1.17 21.43 -25.45
N CYS A 31 -1.05 21.12 -24.16
CA CYS A 31 -1.68 19.95 -23.55
C CYS A 31 -3.20 20.01 -23.68
N VAL A 32 -3.82 21.10 -23.25
CA VAL A 32 -5.27 21.29 -23.32
C VAL A 32 -5.79 21.27 -24.74
N THR A 33 -5.12 22.00 -25.67
CA THR A 33 -5.52 22.01 -27.07
C THR A 33 -5.51 20.62 -27.69
N SER A 34 -4.41 19.85 -27.47
CA SER A 34 -4.29 18.49 -28.01
C SER A 34 -5.35 17.53 -27.42
N ILE A 35 -5.67 17.63 -26.13
CA ILE A 35 -6.71 16.81 -25.49
C ILE A 35 -8.07 17.13 -26.13
N ILE A 36 -8.43 18.42 -26.24
CA ILE A 36 -9.72 18.84 -26.79
C ILE A 36 -9.89 18.38 -28.24
N GLU A 37 -8.87 18.57 -29.07
CA GLU A 37 -8.91 18.14 -30.47
C GLU A 37 -9.09 16.61 -30.56
N THR A 38 -8.32 15.85 -29.84
CA THR A 38 -8.38 14.38 -29.84
C THR A 38 -9.73 13.82 -29.38
N VAL A 39 -10.30 14.38 -28.31
CA VAL A 39 -11.56 13.86 -27.78
C VAL A 39 -12.76 14.31 -28.64
N ARG A 40 -12.73 15.52 -29.17
CA ARG A 40 -13.74 16.00 -30.18
C ARG A 40 -13.79 15.11 -31.40
N GLU A 41 -12.63 14.73 -31.98
CA GLU A 41 -12.57 13.81 -33.12
C GLU A 41 -13.19 12.45 -32.81
N SER A 42 -13.18 12.02 -31.55
CA SER A 42 -13.75 10.76 -31.13
C SER A 42 -15.25 10.81 -30.81
N ASN A 43 -15.88 11.99 -30.89
CA ASN A 43 -17.28 12.25 -30.63
C ASN A 43 -17.81 11.83 -29.25
N TYR A 44 -16.92 11.72 -28.24
CA TYR A 44 -17.34 11.53 -26.84
C TYR A 44 -17.72 12.87 -26.20
N PRO A 45 -18.87 12.95 -25.50
CA PRO A 45 -19.22 14.14 -24.74
C PRO A 45 -18.32 14.25 -23.51
N PHE A 46 -17.68 15.42 -23.31
CA PHE A 46 -16.72 15.60 -22.23
C PHE A 46 -16.66 17.02 -21.70
N GLU A 47 -16.09 17.17 -20.51
CA GLU A 47 -15.53 18.40 -19.97
C GLU A 47 -14.05 18.19 -19.62
N LEU A 48 -13.27 19.27 -19.61
CA LEU A 48 -11.88 19.27 -19.16
C LEU A 48 -11.76 20.25 -18.00
N ILE A 49 -11.38 19.72 -16.82
CA ILE A 49 -11.23 20.50 -15.59
C ILE A 49 -9.75 20.73 -15.33
N ILE A 50 -9.31 21.96 -15.47
CA ILE A 50 -7.98 22.40 -15.08
C ILE A 50 -8.01 22.67 -13.58
N ILE A 51 -7.18 21.96 -12.81
CA ILE A 51 -7.10 22.10 -11.36
C ILE A 51 -5.80 22.84 -11.03
N ASP A 52 -5.88 24.14 -10.77
CA ASP A 52 -4.72 24.89 -10.32
C ASP A 52 -4.40 24.55 -8.85
N ASN A 53 -3.22 23.97 -8.62
CA ASN A 53 -2.76 23.58 -7.30
C ASN A 53 -1.78 24.61 -6.70
N SER A 54 -2.21 25.88 -6.65
CA SER A 54 -1.45 27.03 -6.14
C SER A 54 -0.20 27.33 -6.98
N SER A 55 -0.38 27.50 -8.30
CA SER A 55 0.66 27.99 -9.23
C SER A 55 1.09 29.40 -8.90
N THR A 56 2.36 29.70 -9.17
CA THR A 56 2.99 31.01 -8.93
C THR A 56 3.51 31.65 -10.21
N ASP A 57 3.33 30.98 -11.34
CA ASP A 57 3.66 31.44 -12.70
C ASP A 57 2.37 31.80 -13.48
N ASP A 58 2.49 32.03 -14.79
CA ASP A 58 1.38 32.40 -15.66
C ASP A 58 0.38 31.27 -15.97
N THR A 59 0.45 30.13 -15.25
CA THR A 59 -0.42 28.96 -15.49
C THR A 59 -1.89 29.33 -15.40
N LEU A 60 -2.31 30.08 -14.37
CA LEU A 60 -3.69 30.45 -14.14
C LEU A 60 -4.20 31.44 -15.22
N GLU A 61 -3.38 32.38 -15.65
CA GLU A 61 -3.71 33.32 -16.75
C GLU A 61 -3.96 32.56 -18.07
N LYS A 62 -3.08 31.60 -18.37
CA LYS A 62 -3.24 30.74 -19.56
C LYS A 62 -4.44 29.81 -19.47
N ALA A 63 -4.75 29.32 -18.28
CA ALA A 63 -5.97 28.53 -18.04
C ALA A 63 -7.22 29.39 -18.29
N ALA A 64 -7.27 30.63 -17.83
CA ALA A 64 -8.38 31.56 -18.08
C ALA A 64 -8.57 31.81 -19.57
N PHE A 65 -7.48 32.06 -20.32
CA PHE A 65 -7.53 32.16 -21.78
C PHE A 65 -8.10 30.91 -22.45
N LEU A 66 -7.73 29.72 -22.00
CA LEU A 66 -8.23 28.45 -22.51
C LEU A 66 -9.73 28.26 -22.22
N LYS A 67 -10.22 28.70 -21.06
CA LYS A 67 -11.64 28.67 -20.71
C LYS A 67 -12.46 29.61 -21.56
N GLU A 68 -11.94 30.76 -21.92
CA GLU A 68 -12.61 31.67 -22.87
C GLU A 68 -12.66 31.10 -24.31
N LYS A 69 -11.65 30.34 -24.69
CA LYS A 69 -11.52 29.77 -26.03
C LYS A 69 -12.33 28.49 -26.22
N TYR A 70 -12.51 27.68 -25.20
CA TYR A 70 -13.12 26.34 -25.28
C TYR A 70 -14.23 26.17 -24.24
N ASN A 71 -15.45 25.90 -24.72
CA ASN A 71 -16.62 25.73 -23.85
C ASN A 71 -16.55 24.52 -22.93
N GLU A 72 -15.72 23.52 -23.26
CA GLU A 72 -15.51 22.30 -22.47
C GLU A 72 -14.56 22.50 -21.29
N VAL A 73 -13.86 23.65 -21.24
CA VAL A 73 -12.85 23.92 -20.20
C VAL A 73 -13.48 24.56 -18.99
N GLU A 74 -13.28 23.93 -17.84
CA GLU A 74 -13.58 24.49 -16.53
C GLU A 74 -12.28 24.65 -15.71
N ILE A 75 -12.30 25.57 -14.74
CA ILE A 75 -11.14 25.82 -13.86
C ILE A 75 -11.61 25.72 -12.42
N THR A 76 -10.85 24.98 -11.63
CA THR A 76 -11.00 24.96 -10.17
C THR A 76 -9.65 25.20 -9.49
N HIS A 77 -9.67 25.56 -8.22
CA HIS A 77 -8.47 25.84 -7.43
C HIS A 77 -8.41 24.96 -6.19
N GLU A 78 -7.24 24.38 -5.92
CA GLU A 78 -6.95 23.64 -4.68
C GLU A 78 -5.77 24.29 -3.96
N ALA A 79 -6.05 24.87 -2.80
CA ALA A 79 -5.05 25.59 -2.00
C ALA A 79 -4.04 24.67 -1.32
N ARG A 80 -4.45 23.43 -0.99
CA ARG A 80 -3.56 22.44 -0.38
C ARG A 80 -2.66 21.83 -1.45
N ARG A 81 -1.37 22.14 -1.40
CA ARG A 81 -0.41 21.57 -2.34
C ARG A 81 -0.33 20.06 -2.20
N GLY A 82 -0.49 19.34 -3.30
CA GLY A 82 -0.34 17.89 -3.37
C GLY A 82 -1.04 17.28 -4.58
N TYR A 83 -0.45 16.21 -5.09
CA TYR A 83 -0.98 15.49 -6.25
C TYR A 83 -2.39 14.95 -5.98
N GLY A 84 -2.56 14.25 -4.83
CA GLY A 84 -3.85 13.70 -4.43
C GLY A 84 -4.88 14.77 -4.11
N SER A 85 -4.51 15.87 -3.43
CA SER A 85 -5.45 16.96 -3.12
C SER A 85 -6.00 17.61 -4.38
N ALA A 86 -5.16 17.84 -5.40
CA ALA A 86 -5.61 18.39 -6.66
C ALA A 86 -6.61 17.46 -7.37
N TYR A 87 -6.33 16.16 -7.43
CA TYR A 87 -7.28 15.22 -8.03
C TYR A 87 -8.58 15.10 -7.23
N MET A 88 -8.54 15.05 -5.90
CA MET A 88 -9.76 15.02 -5.08
C MET A 88 -10.64 16.25 -5.34
N GLN A 89 -10.03 17.45 -5.44
CA GLN A 89 -10.76 18.66 -5.83
C GLN A 89 -11.37 18.55 -7.24
N GLY A 90 -10.63 17.95 -8.18
CA GLY A 90 -11.15 17.67 -9.53
C GLY A 90 -12.34 16.70 -9.54
N PHE A 91 -12.27 15.63 -8.75
CA PHE A 91 -13.37 14.67 -8.61
C PHE A 91 -14.63 15.29 -7.99
N GLU A 92 -14.50 16.25 -7.06
CA GLU A 92 -15.63 16.97 -6.48
C GLU A 92 -16.35 17.85 -7.50
N GLN A 93 -15.64 18.34 -8.52
CA GLN A 93 -16.20 19.18 -9.58
C GLN A 93 -16.66 18.40 -10.81
N ALA A 94 -16.21 17.16 -10.96
CA ALA A 94 -16.50 16.32 -12.12
C ALA A 94 -17.98 15.97 -12.22
N LYS A 95 -18.56 16.19 -13.42
CA LYS A 95 -19.96 15.88 -13.76
C LYS A 95 -20.11 14.54 -14.48
N GLY A 96 -18.99 14.01 -15.01
CA GLY A 96 -18.97 12.77 -15.78
C GLY A 96 -19.14 11.52 -14.93
N ALA A 97 -19.84 10.54 -15.48
CA ALA A 97 -19.88 9.20 -14.92
C ALA A 97 -18.51 8.50 -15.00
N ASN A 98 -17.69 8.92 -15.94
CA ASN A 98 -16.32 8.46 -16.13
C ASN A 98 -15.34 9.63 -15.97
N VAL A 99 -14.19 9.35 -15.38
CA VAL A 99 -13.15 10.35 -15.15
C VAL A 99 -11.82 9.87 -15.75
N ILE A 100 -11.19 10.73 -16.56
CA ILE A 100 -9.83 10.53 -17.05
C ILE A 100 -8.90 11.46 -16.30
N MET A 101 -7.77 10.95 -15.87
CA MET A 101 -6.73 11.67 -15.15
C MET A 101 -5.45 11.65 -15.97
N LEU A 102 -4.79 12.78 -16.12
CA LEU A 102 -3.46 12.85 -16.74
C LEU A 102 -2.69 14.09 -16.28
N ASP A 103 -1.37 14.06 -16.43
CA ASP A 103 -0.49 15.17 -16.07
C ASP A 103 -0.42 16.21 -17.20
N CYS A 104 -0.28 17.50 -16.86
CA CYS A 104 -0.26 18.64 -17.80
C CYS A 104 1.10 18.91 -18.44
N ASP A 105 1.96 17.90 -18.60
CA ASP A 105 3.37 18.05 -19.00
C ASP A 105 3.72 17.54 -20.40
N ASN A 106 2.71 17.13 -21.14
CA ASN A 106 2.82 16.54 -22.50
C ASN A 106 3.64 15.23 -22.55
N THR A 107 3.77 14.50 -21.46
CA THR A 107 4.47 13.21 -21.44
C THR A 107 3.64 12.05 -21.97
N TYR A 108 2.31 12.14 -21.90
CA TYR A 108 1.39 11.10 -22.36
C TYR A 108 0.88 11.38 -23.77
N ASP A 109 0.76 10.32 -24.55
CA ASP A 109 0.10 10.35 -25.86
C ASP A 109 -1.42 10.45 -25.67
N VAL A 110 -1.96 11.65 -25.85
CA VAL A 110 -3.39 11.94 -25.69
C VAL A 110 -4.28 11.18 -26.68
N SER A 111 -3.73 10.66 -27.80
CA SER A 111 -4.45 9.82 -28.74
C SER A 111 -4.98 8.52 -28.13
N LYS A 112 -4.49 8.16 -26.95
CA LYS A 112 -4.95 7.00 -26.20
C LYS A 112 -6.18 7.27 -25.32
N ILE A 113 -6.52 8.53 -25.04
CA ILE A 113 -7.67 8.89 -24.20
C ILE A 113 -8.98 8.22 -24.66
N PRO A 114 -9.32 8.19 -25.95
CA PRO A 114 -10.54 7.51 -26.42
C PRO A 114 -10.59 6.03 -26.07
N LEU A 115 -9.44 5.32 -25.99
CA LEU A 115 -9.39 3.92 -25.60
C LEU A 115 -9.74 3.75 -24.12
N PHE A 116 -9.30 4.68 -23.26
CA PHE A 116 -9.65 4.68 -21.84
C PHE A 116 -11.14 4.93 -21.64
N ILE A 117 -11.72 5.90 -22.38
CA ILE A 117 -13.15 6.18 -22.34
C ILE A 117 -13.95 4.95 -22.79
N ALA A 118 -13.55 4.31 -23.89
CA ALA A 118 -14.22 3.10 -24.40
C ALA A 118 -14.17 1.93 -23.39
N ALA A 119 -13.03 1.71 -22.72
CA ALA A 119 -12.90 0.68 -21.70
C ALA A 119 -13.82 0.93 -20.50
N LEU A 120 -13.90 2.18 -20.00
CA LEU A 120 -14.81 2.55 -18.92
C LEU A 120 -16.28 2.37 -19.32
N GLN A 121 -16.65 2.78 -20.54
CA GLN A 121 -18.00 2.62 -21.06
C GLN A 121 -18.36 1.14 -21.29
N SER A 122 -17.38 0.26 -21.47
CA SER A 122 -17.60 -1.18 -21.57
C SER A 122 -17.81 -1.87 -20.20
N GLY A 123 -17.69 -1.11 -19.09
CA GLY A 123 -17.93 -1.58 -17.74
C GLY A 123 -16.66 -1.89 -16.94
N THR A 124 -15.48 -1.49 -17.43
CA THR A 124 -14.25 -1.53 -16.62
C THR A 124 -14.30 -0.44 -15.55
N ASP A 125 -14.03 -0.79 -14.29
CA ASP A 125 -14.07 0.16 -13.17
C ASP A 125 -12.87 1.11 -13.14
N PHE A 126 -11.69 0.60 -13.49
CA PHE A 126 -10.44 1.33 -13.42
C PHE A 126 -9.50 0.95 -14.58
N VAL A 127 -9.04 1.93 -15.33
CA VAL A 127 -8.11 1.78 -16.46
C VAL A 127 -6.82 2.50 -16.13
N ILE A 128 -5.67 1.87 -16.37
CA ILE A 128 -4.36 2.48 -16.15
C ILE A 128 -3.46 2.31 -17.36
N GLY A 129 -2.63 3.32 -17.65
CA GLY A 129 -1.62 3.22 -18.69
C GLY A 129 -0.45 2.34 -18.28
N ASP A 130 0.11 1.59 -19.23
CA ASP A 130 1.37 0.88 -19.08
C ASP A 130 2.43 1.50 -20.00
N ARG A 131 3.33 2.32 -19.40
CA ARG A 131 4.41 2.99 -20.12
C ARG A 131 5.49 2.00 -20.55
N PHE A 132 5.68 0.92 -19.79
CA PHE A 132 6.69 -0.09 -20.11
C PHE A 132 6.32 -0.89 -21.36
N SER A 133 5.04 -1.24 -21.53
CA SER A 133 4.55 -1.89 -22.74
C SER A 133 4.33 -0.92 -23.91
N GLY A 134 3.98 0.35 -23.61
CA GLY A 134 3.74 1.39 -24.63
C GLY A 134 5.01 1.98 -25.22
N GLY A 135 6.14 1.84 -24.53
CA GLY A 135 7.44 2.37 -24.93
C GLY A 135 7.76 3.72 -24.28
N ILE A 136 8.96 3.82 -23.75
CA ILE A 136 9.49 5.03 -23.10
C ILE A 136 10.55 5.63 -23.99
N GLU A 137 10.35 6.90 -24.41
CA GLU A 137 11.30 7.63 -25.23
C GLU A 137 12.65 7.76 -24.47
N LYS A 138 13.76 7.63 -25.22
CA LYS A 138 15.09 7.71 -24.61
C LYS A 138 15.30 9.05 -23.88
N GLY A 139 15.52 8.97 -22.57
CA GLY A 139 15.71 10.14 -21.69
C GLY A 139 14.42 10.79 -21.21
N ALA A 140 13.22 10.22 -21.50
CA ALA A 140 11.96 10.73 -20.96
C ALA A 140 11.79 10.40 -19.47
N MET A 141 12.39 9.30 -19.00
CA MET A 141 12.35 8.89 -17.61
C MET A 141 13.77 8.73 -17.06
N PRO A 142 14.09 9.23 -15.84
CA PRO A 142 15.39 9.00 -15.20
C PRO A 142 15.69 7.51 -15.07
N PHE A 143 16.95 7.11 -15.27
CA PHE A 143 17.37 5.71 -15.25
C PHE A 143 16.93 4.94 -14.00
N LEU A 144 17.09 5.55 -12.81
CA LEU A 144 16.67 4.93 -11.56
C LEU A 144 15.16 4.71 -11.48
N HIS A 145 14.35 5.60 -12.05
CA HIS A 145 12.89 5.44 -12.09
C HIS A 145 12.49 4.35 -13.09
N GLN A 146 13.11 4.35 -14.27
CA GLN A 146 12.75 3.43 -15.34
C GLN A 146 13.11 1.98 -15.03
N TYR A 147 14.32 1.74 -14.48
CA TYR A 147 14.86 0.37 -14.36
C TYR A 147 14.86 -0.18 -12.92
N VAL A 148 14.74 0.68 -11.91
CA VAL A 148 14.81 0.25 -10.51
C VAL A 148 13.55 0.64 -9.74
N GLY A 149 13.25 1.92 -9.58
CA GLY A 149 12.22 2.42 -8.67
C GLY A 149 10.82 1.95 -9.02
N ASN A 150 10.33 2.30 -10.22
CA ASN A 150 8.98 1.92 -10.64
C ASN A 150 8.80 0.41 -10.78
N PRO A 151 9.73 -0.37 -11.39
CA PRO A 151 9.61 -1.82 -11.42
C PRO A 151 9.62 -2.46 -10.03
N PHE A 152 10.45 -1.98 -9.11
CA PHE A 152 10.52 -2.48 -7.74
C PHE A 152 9.22 -2.22 -6.98
N LEU A 153 8.75 -0.97 -6.94
CA LEU A 153 7.52 -0.60 -6.25
C LEU A 153 6.30 -1.30 -6.85
N SER A 154 6.20 -1.38 -8.18
CA SER A 154 5.12 -2.12 -8.86
C SER A 154 5.18 -3.61 -8.54
N SER A 155 6.38 -4.20 -8.41
CA SER A 155 6.53 -5.60 -8.02
C SER A 155 6.09 -5.84 -6.58
N LEU A 156 6.39 -4.92 -5.66
CA LEU A 156 5.88 -5.00 -4.29
C LEU A 156 4.35 -4.96 -4.24
N VAL A 157 3.72 -4.05 -5.01
CA VAL A 157 2.25 -3.99 -5.07
C VAL A 157 1.67 -5.29 -5.65
N ARG A 158 2.28 -5.86 -6.70
CA ARG A 158 1.85 -7.15 -7.25
C ARG A 158 1.96 -8.29 -6.25
N ILE A 159 3.08 -8.38 -5.54
CA ILE A 159 3.33 -9.45 -4.57
C ILE A 159 2.42 -9.31 -3.35
N PHE A 160 2.24 -8.09 -2.83
CA PHE A 160 1.53 -7.84 -1.57
C PHE A 160 0.02 -7.84 -1.72
N PHE A 161 -0.49 -7.43 -2.89
CA PHE A 161 -1.92 -7.28 -3.11
C PHE A 161 -2.48 -8.21 -4.20
N GLY A 162 -1.64 -9.03 -4.84
CA GLY A 162 -2.10 -10.03 -5.81
C GLY A 162 -2.57 -9.46 -7.15
N THR A 163 -2.22 -8.20 -7.48
CA THR A 163 -2.60 -7.58 -8.75
C THR A 163 -1.68 -8.01 -9.89
N ARG A 164 -2.12 -7.81 -11.14
CA ARG A 164 -1.32 -8.00 -12.35
C ARG A 164 -0.78 -6.71 -12.93
N VAL A 165 -1.15 -5.56 -12.36
CA VAL A 165 -0.76 -4.23 -12.85
C VAL A 165 0.77 -4.10 -12.90
N ARG A 166 1.28 -3.71 -14.08
CA ARG A 166 2.74 -3.59 -14.34
C ARG A 166 3.27 -2.20 -14.01
N ASP A 167 2.51 -1.15 -14.34
CA ASP A 167 2.91 0.23 -14.12
C ASP A 167 1.99 0.94 -13.12
N VAL A 168 2.18 0.66 -11.84
CA VAL A 168 1.38 1.23 -10.74
C VAL A 168 1.47 2.76 -10.65
N HIS A 169 2.52 3.36 -11.22
CA HIS A 169 2.80 4.79 -11.13
C HIS A 169 2.54 5.57 -12.43
N CYS A 170 1.87 4.97 -13.41
CA CYS A 170 1.43 5.71 -14.60
C CYS A 170 0.40 6.78 -14.19
N GLY A 171 0.55 8.02 -14.66
CA GLY A 171 -0.37 9.12 -14.35
C GLY A 171 -1.60 9.16 -15.28
N LEU A 172 -1.54 8.55 -16.49
CA LEU A 172 -2.72 8.43 -17.34
C LEU A 172 -3.61 7.29 -16.82
N ARG A 173 -4.78 7.65 -16.33
CA ARG A 173 -5.75 6.74 -15.70
C ARG A 173 -7.17 7.09 -16.12
N GLY A 174 -8.03 6.09 -16.07
CA GLY A 174 -9.46 6.25 -16.18
C GLY A 174 -10.16 5.53 -15.03
N ILE A 175 -11.24 6.10 -14.52
CA ILE A 175 -12.01 5.51 -13.42
C ILE A 175 -13.49 5.86 -13.55
N SER A 176 -14.38 4.93 -13.25
CA SER A 176 -15.80 5.24 -13.09
C SER A 176 -16.03 6.02 -11.78
N MET A 177 -16.97 6.96 -11.78
CA MET A 177 -17.28 7.74 -10.58
C MET A 177 -17.77 6.85 -9.41
N ASP A 178 -18.43 5.75 -9.72
CA ASP A 178 -18.86 4.80 -8.70
C ASP A 178 -17.68 4.05 -8.09
N ALA A 179 -16.71 3.62 -8.89
CA ALA A 179 -15.47 3.03 -8.39
C ALA A 179 -14.68 4.02 -7.53
N TYR A 180 -14.59 5.30 -7.93
CA TYR A 180 -13.95 6.34 -7.13
C TYR A 180 -14.60 6.47 -5.73
N LYS A 181 -15.94 6.52 -5.67
CA LYS A 181 -16.68 6.59 -4.39
C LYS A 181 -16.42 5.35 -3.50
N ILE A 182 -16.42 4.16 -4.11
CA ILE A 182 -16.14 2.89 -3.40
C ILE A 182 -14.72 2.88 -2.83
N MET A 183 -13.74 3.41 -3.58
CA MET A 183 -12.34 3.44 -3.12
C MET A 183 -12.14 4.33 -1.90
N ASN A 184 -12.92 5.40 -1.71
CA ASN A 184 -12.79 6.35 -0.61
C ASN A 184 -11.33 6.79 -0.38
N LEU A 185 -10.75 7.44 -1.40
CA LEU A 185 -9.35 7.88 -1.40
C LEU A 185 -9.12 9.02 -0.39
N GLN A 186 -7.97 9.03 0.27
CA GLN A 186 -7.70 9.95 1.38
C GLN A 186 -6.32 10.62 1.31
N THR A 187 -5.37 10.08 0.55
CA THR A 187 -4.01 10.60 0.53
C THR A 187 -3.90 11.84 -0.33
N ILE A 188 -3.19 12.86 0.18
CA ILE A 188 -3.05 14.16 -0.49
C ILE A 188 -1.78 14.29 -1.34
N GLY A 189 -0.80 13.40 -1.15
CA GLY A 189 0.50 13.42 -1.82
C GLY A 189 0.61 12.52 -3.03
N MET A 190 1.86 12.20 -3.43
CA MET A 190 2.15 11.31 -4.56
C MET A 190 1.72 9.86 -4.30
N GLU A 191 1.61 9.46 -3.03
CA GLU A 191 1.09 8.15 -2.61
C GLU A 191 -0.34 7.87 -3.07
N PHE A 192 -1.10 8.89 -3.45
CA PHE A 192 -2.42 8.78 -4.06
C PHE A 192 -2.44 7.81 -5.25
N ALA A 193 -1.37 7.85 -6.06
CA ALA A 193 -1.21 6.95 -7.19
C ALA A 193 -1.18 5.46 -6.77
N SER A 194 -0.49 5.14 -5.66
CA SER A 194 -0.45 3.78 -5.10
C SER A 194 -1.73 3.43 -4.37
N GLU A 195 -2.34 4.40 -3.67
CA GLU A 195 -3.61 4.22 -2.96
C GLU A 195 -4.72 3.76 -3.91
N MET A 196 -4.84 4.38 -5.07
CA MET A 196 -5.84 4.01 -6.07
C MET A 196 -5.74 2.53 -6.45
N ILE A 197 -4.54 2.04 -6.80
CA ILE A 197 -4.35 0.63 -7.18
C ILE A 197 -4.65 -0.31 -6.01
N ILE A 198 -4.11 -0.01 -4.83
CA ILE A 198 -4.28 -0.86 -3.64
C ILE A 198 -5.75 -0.96 -3.27
N LYS A 199 -6.47 0.16 -3.26
CA LYS A 199 -7.90 0.17 -2.93
C LYS A 199 -8.76 -0.44 -4.04
N ALA A 200 -8.41 -0.24 -5.31
CA ALA A 200 -9.09 -0.92 -6.41
C ALA A 200 -9.01 -2.45 -6.27
N VAL A 201 -7.82 -2.98 -6.00
CA VAL A 201 -7.62 -4.42 -5.79
C VAL A 201 -8.36 -4.91 -4.53
N LYS A 202 -8.29 -4.17 -3.42
CA LYS A 202 -8.96 -4.55 -2.17
C LYS A 202 -10.50 -4.51 -2.24
N ARG A 203 -11.06 -3.78 -3.19
CA ARG A 203 -12.49 -3.68 -3.45
C ARG A 203 -12.95 -4.55 -4.63
N ASP A 204 -12.07 -5.45 -5.10
CA ASP A 204 -12.32 -6.36 -6.23
C ASP A 204 -12.80 -5.65 -7.50
N LEU A 205 -12.35 -4.40 -7.72
CA LEU A 205 -12.67 -3.64 -8.92
C LEU A 205 -11.96 -4.22 -10.14
N THR A 206 -12.63 -4.15 -11.29
CA THR A 206 -12.05 -4.57 -12.57
C THR A 206 -11.00 -3.57 -13.02
N ILE A 207 -9.76 -4.04 -13.26
CA ILE A 207 -8.64 -3.20 -13.68
C ILE A 207 -8.14 -3.64 -15.05
N GLU A 208 -8.03 -2.68 -15.97
CA GLU A 208 -7.49 -2.88 -17.32
C GLU A 208 -6.22 -2.03 -17.52
N GLU A 209 -5.20 -2.62 -18.17
CA GLU A 209 -3.98 -1.89 -18.56
C GLU A 209 -3.97 -1.62 -20.06
N ILE A 210 -3.72 -0.37 -20.45
CA ILE A 210 -3.58 0.06 -21.84
C ILE A 210 -2.14 0.51 -22.09
N PRO A 211 -1.43 -0.06 -23.09
CA PRO A 211 -0.10 0.43 -23.46
C PRO A 211 -0.12 1.88 -23.89
N VAL A 212 0.71 2.74 -23.25
CA VAL A 212 0.76 4.18 -23.51
C VAL A 212 2.20 4.62 -23.74
N PRO A 213 2.52 5.19 -24.92
CA PRO A 213 3.83 5.81 -25.16
C PRO A 213 4.10 6.94 -24.15
N TYR A 214 5.35 7.05 -23.71
CA TYR A 214 5.78 8.05 -22.76
C TYR A 214 6.91 8.90 -23.35
N ALA A 215 6.61 10.17 -23.62
CA ALA A 215 7.50 11.12 -24.25
C ALA A 215 8.26 11.98 -23.23
N LYS A 216 9.21 12.77 -23.72
CA LYS A 216 9.93 13.74 -22.88
C LYS A 216 8.99 14.84 -22.41
N ARG A 217 9.12 15.17 -21.13
CA ARG A 217 8.39 16.25 -20.48
C ARG A 217 8.72 17.61 -21.07
N THR A 218 7.69 18.45 -21.20
CA THR A 218 7.85 19.89 -21.44
C THR A 218 7.92 20.58 -20.08
N GLY A 219 9.02 21.29 -19.78
CA GLY A 219 9.23 21.95 -18.49
C GLY A 219 10.06 21.14 -17.50
N GLU A 220 10.21 21.66 -16.29
CA GLU A 220 11.04 21.06 -15.22
C GLU A 220 10.28 20.00 -14.41
N SER A 221 11.02 18.95 -14.02
CA SER A 221 10.44 17.92 -13.15
C SER A 221 10.33 18.41 -11.70
N LYS A 222 9.16 18.29 -11.12
CA LYS A 222 8.88 18.64 -9.72
C LYS A 222 9.03 17.44 -8.78
N LEU A 223 9.31 16.24 -9.32
CA LEU A 223 9.46 15.01 -8.55
C LEU A 223 10.78 15.01 -7.75
N ARG A 224 10.66 14.73 -6.46
CA ARG A 224 11.81 14.47 -5.58
C ARG A 224 11.99 12.97 -5.46
N SER A 225 12.75 12.37 -6.41
CA SER A 225 12.86 10.92 -6.62
C SER A 225 12.97 10.07 -5.36
N PHE A 226 13.82 10.46 -4.42
CA PHE A 226 14.05 9.70 -3.18
C PHE A 226 12.91 9.88 -2.16
N ALA A 227 12.43 11.12 -1.98
CA ALA A 227 11.36 11.41 -1.03
C ALA A 227 10.03 10.82 -1.48
N ASP A 228 9.72 10.90 -2.78
CA ASP A 228 8.49 10.37 -3.33
C ASP A 228 8.53 8.83 -3.38
N GLY A 229 9.66 8.24 -3.78
CA GLY A 229 9.87 6.79 -3.72
C GLY A 229 9.71 6.23 -2.30
N TRP A 230 10.23 6.94 -1.28
CA TRP A 230 10.04 6.57 0.12
C TRP A 230 8.58 6.68 0.56
N ARG A 231 7.84 7.71 0.14
CA ARG A 231 6.41 7.86 0.43
C ARG A 231 5.61 6.69 -0.14
N HIS A 232 5.84 6.32 -1.41
CA HIS A 232 5.19 5.16 -2.02
C HIS A 232 5.53 3.86 -1.28
N LEU A 233 6.81 3.62 -1.00
CA LEU A 233 7.25 2.44 -0.27
C LEU A 233 6.59 2.37 1.11
N ARG A 234 6.67 3.45 1.89
CA ARG A 234 6.04 3.54 3.21
C ARG A 234 4.54 3.25 3.14
N PHE A 235 3.86 3.80 2.14
CA PHE A 235 2.42 3.60 1.96
C PHE A 235 2.10 2.13 1.66
N ILE A 236 2.80 1.51 0.69
CA ILE A 236 2.66 0.09 0.36
C ILE A 236 2.87 -0.79 1.60
N LEU A 237 3.90 -0.49 2.39
CA LEU A 237 4.22 -1.20 3.61
C LEU A 237 3.12 -1.06 4.67
N LEU A 238 2.57 0.14 4.86
CA LEU A 238 1.47 0.39 5.82
C LEU A 238 0.19 -0.37 5.46
N TYR A 239 -0.09 -0.55 4.16
CA TYR A 239 -1.27 -1.28 3.68
C TYR A 239 -1.05 -2.79 3.58
N SER A 240 0.18 -3.28 3.86
CA SER A 240 0.53 -4.71 3.82
C SER A 240 1.22 -5.22 5.10
N PRO A 241 0.68 -4.94 6.29
CA PRO A 241 1.32 -5.34 7.55
C PRO A 241 1.41 -6.86 7.72
N MET A 242 0.48 -7.60 7.12
CA MET A 242 0.46 -9.06 7.20
C MET A 242 1.73 -9.68 6.60
N ILE A 243 2.16 -9.24 5.42
CA ILE A 243 3.33 -9.85 4.75
C ILE A 243 4.63 -9.41 5.44
N ILE A 244 4.71 -8.14 5.86
CA ILE A 244 5.93 -7.57 6.45
C ILE A 244 6.21 -8.10 7.85
N PHE A 245 5.18 -8.30 8.64
CA PHE A 245 5.33 -8.71 10.04
C PHE A 245 5.00 -10.18 10.24
N LEU A 246 3.90 -10.69 9.66
CA LEU A 246 3.47 -12.07 9.91
C LEU A 246 4.44 -13.10 9.34
N LEU A 247 4.86 -12.94 8.07
CA LEU A 247 5.71 -13.93 7.41
C LEU A 247 7.09 -14.03 8.06
N PRO A 248 7.90 -12.96 8.22
CA PRO A 248 9.18 -13.07 8.90
C PRO A 248 9.03 -13.43 10.38
N GLY A 249 7.96 -12.96 11.04
CA GLY A 249 7.66 -13.32 12.41
C GLY A 249 7.40 -14.82 12.57
N ALA A 250 6.60 -15.41 11.68
CA ALA A 250 6.33 -16.85 11.70
C ALA A 250 7.61 -17.68 11.42
N ILE A 251 8.41 -17.25 10.44
CA ILE A 251 9.70 -17.93 10.15
C ILE A 251 10.60 -17.89 11.37
N LEU A 252 10.81 -16.72 11.97
CA LEU A 252 11.66 -16.57 13.16
C LEU A 252 11.15 -17.39 14.34
N LEU A 253 9.84 -17.35 14.61
CA LEU A 253 9.23 -18.07 15.71
C LEU A 253 9.38 -19.60 15.54
N VAL A 254 9.00 -20.10 14.37
CA VAL A 254 9.02 -21.55 14.10
C VAL A 254 10.46 -22.09 14.06
N THR A 255 11.36 -21.42 13.34
CA THR A 255 12.78 -21.82 13.29
C THR A 255 13.44 -21.71 14.66
N GLY A 256 13.14 -20.65 15.42
CA GLY A 256 13.64 -20.46 16.78
C GLY A 256 13.18 -21.57 17.73
N ILE A 257 11.89 -21.93 17.71
CA ILE A 257 11.35 -23.02 18.56
C ILE A 257 11.97 -24.36 18.19
N ILE A 258 12.03 -24.70 16.92
CA ILE A 258 12.63 -25.98 16.46
C ILE A 258 14.10 -26.03 16.83
N ALA A 259 14.88 -25.00 16.51
CA ALA A 259 16.31 -24.98 16.80
C ALA A 259 16.61 -24.97 18.29
N MET A 260 15.82 -24.25 19.10
CA MET A 260 15.93 -24.29 20.57
C MET A 260 15.63 -25.70 21.14
N GLY A 261 14.58 -26.34 20.62
CA GLY A 261 14.23 -27.71 21.03
C GLY A 261 15.34 -28.72 20.70
N LEU A 262 15.86 -28.67 19.48
CA LEU A 262 16.97 -29.55 19.07
C LEU A 262 18.21 -29.30 19.92
N LEU A 263 18.58 -28.04 20.18
CA LEU A 263 19.75 -27.69 20.97
C LEU A 263 19.57 -28.06 22.46
N TYR A 264 18.34 -28.04 22.97
CA TYR A 264 18.06 -28.37 24.37
C TYR A 264 18.34 -29.85 24.69
N PHE A 265 17.90 -30.76 23.81
CA PHE A 265 18.04 -32.19 23.98
C PHE A 265 19.40 -32.73 23.57
N ASP A 266 20.05 -32.09 22.58
CA ASP A 266 21.37 -32.50 22.11
C ASP A 266 22.17 -31.29 21.59
N SER A 267 23.50 -31.48 21.42
CA SER A 267 24.34 -30.52 20.69
C SER A 267 24.24 -30.84 19.19
N PHE A 268 24.07 -29.84 18.36
CA PHE A 268 24.08 -30.08 16.94
C PHE A 268 25.39 -29.62 16.27
N VAL A 269 25.79 -30.36 15.23
CA VAL A 269 26.97 -30.05 14.45
C VAL A 269 26.57 -29.38 13.16
N LEU A 270 27.05 -28.14 12.91
CA LEU A 270 26.85 -27.41 11.69
C LEU A 270 28.22 -26.97 11.12
N LEU A 271 28.45 -27.23 9.85
CA LEU A 271 29.72 -26.91 9.16
C LEU A 271 30.96 -27.45 9.89
N GLY A 272 30.85 -28.66 10.46
CA GLY A 272 31.96 -29.32 11.19
C GLY A 272 32.27 -28.73 12.58
N ARG A 273 31.46 -27.82 13.08
CA ARG A 273 31.59 -27.23 14.43
C ARG A 273 30.44 -27.65 15.32
N GLN A 274 30.75 -28.03 16.57
CA GLN A 274 29.76 -28.38 17.56
C GLN A 274 29.25 -27.12 18.28
N PHE A 275 27.93 -26.93 18.22
CA PHE A 275 27.24 -25.82 18.86
C PHE A 275 26.64 -26.33 20.19
N MET A 276 27.02 -25.72 21.32
CA MET A 276 26.59 -26.15 22.65
C MET A 276 25.59 -25.17 23.28
N ILE A 277 26.02 -23.96 23.67
CA ILE A 277 25.20 -23.04 24.50
C ILE A 277 24.89 -21.76 23.75
N HIS A 278 25.89 -21.11 23.15
CA HIS A 278 25.76 -19.77 22.57
C HIS A 278 24.60 -19.61 21.60
N PRO A 279 24.27 -20.60 20.74
CA PRO A 279 23.13 -20.47 19.85
C PRO A 279 21.79 -20.37 20.57
N SER A 280 21.66 -20.84 21.82
CA SER A 280 20.39 -20.74 22.55
C SER A 280 19.92 -19.29 22.73
N PHE A 281 20.85 -18.34 22.88
CA PHE A 281 20.51 -16.93 22.98
C PHE A 281 19.96 -16.39 21.63
N ILE A 282 20.53 -16.84 20.50
CA ILE A 282 20.06 -16.46 19.16
C ILE A 282 18.66 -17.04 18.93
N PHE A 283 18.44 -18.28 19.30
CA PHE A 283 17.14 -18.94 19.15
C PHE A 283 16.08 -18.31 20.06
N SER A 284 16.44 -17.96 21.30
CA SER A 284 15.60 -17.21 22.23
C SER A 284 15.20 -15.84 21.61
N LEU A 285 16.18 -15.10 21.10
CA LEU A 285 15.92 -13.84 20.40
C LEU A 285 14.99 -14.03 19.20
N ALA A 286 15.20 -15.08 18.40
CA ALA A 286 14.35 -15.38 17.25
C ALA A 286 12.90 -15.68 17.67
N ILE A 287 12.70 -16.45 18.76
CA ILE A 287 11.38 -16.76 19.32
C ILE A 287 10.68 -15.48 19.78
N ILE A 288 11.35 -14.67 20.61
CA ILE A 288 10.79 -13.43 21.18
C ILE A 288 10.47 -12.44 20.07
N SER A 289 11.41 -12.19 19.15
CA SER A 289 11.22 -11.25 18.04
C SER A 289 10.18 -11.75 17.06
N GLY A 290 10.16 -13.05 16.76
CA GLY A 290 9.17 -13.67 15.90
C GLY A 290 7.75 -13.51 16.44
N PHE A 291 7.54 -13.78 17.72
CA PHE A 291 6.25 -13.57 18.37
C PHE A 291 5.85 -12.08 18.38
N GLN A 292 6.78 -11.17 18.64
CA GLN A 292 6.52 -9.73 18.62
C GLN A 292 6.10 -9.24 17.22
N LEU A 293 6.76 -9.72 16.17
CA LEU A 293 6.37 -9.39 14.79
C LEU A 293 4.96 -9.90 14.45
N ILE A 294 4.63 -11.14 14.84
CA ILE A 294 3.27 -11.69 14.66
C ILE A 294 2.25 -10.81 15.39
N SER A 295 2.55 -10.36 16.59
CA SER A 295 1.69 -9.48 17.36
C SER A 295 1.46 -8.14 16.67
N PHE A 296 2.52 -7.54 16.07
CA PHE A 296 2.39 -6.31 15.30
C PHE A 296 1.52 -6.49 14.05
N ALA A 297 1.62 -7.65 13.36
CA ALA A 297 0.71 -7.97 12.27
C ALA A 297 -0.76 -8.01 12.74
N GLY A 298 -1.01 -8.61 13.90
CA GLY A 298 -2.33 -8.66 14.54
C GLY A 298 -2.86 -7.27 14.88
N PHE A 299 -2.04 -6.42 15.51
CA PHE A 299 -2.42 -5.04 15.87
C PHE A 299 -2.72 -4.19 14.64
N ALA A 300 -1.87 -4.24 13.62
CA ALA A 300 -2.08 -3.50 12.39
C ALA A 300 -3.36 -3.94 11.67
N LYS A 301 -3.66 -5.24 11.66
CA LYS A 301 -4.90 -5.75 11.08
C LYS A 301 -6.12 -5.40 11.92
N ALA A 302 -6.03 -5.47 13.24
CA ALA A 302 -7.11 -5.02 14.13
C ALA A 302 -7.44 -3.54 13.88
N TYR A 303 -6.41 -2.68 13.80
CA TYR A 303 -6.59 -1.27 13.49
C TYR A 303 -7.25 -1.06 12.10
N ALA A 304 -6.82 -1.81 11.09
CA ALA A 304 -7.38 -1.70 9.74
C ALA A 304 -8.88 -2.07 9.70
N VAL A 305 -9.28 -3.11 10.44
CA VAL A 305 -10.70 -3.53 10.53
C VAL A 305 -11.53 -2.50 11.29
N THR A 306 -11.02 -1.99 12.43
CA THR A 306 -11.81 -1.09 13.29
C THR A 306 -11.88 0.34 12.81
N HIS A 307 -10.81 0.86 12.18
CA HIS A 307 -10.69 2.28 11.80
C HIS A 307 -10.66 2.54 10.29
N LEU A 308 -10.28 1.54 9.48
CA LEU A 308 -10.21 1.70 8.02
C LEU A 308 -11.32 0.95 7.27
N ASN A 309 -12.30 0.39 8.01
CA ASN A 309 -13.43 -0.38 7.46
C ASN A 309 -12.98 -1.52 6.52
N GLU A 310 -11.87 -2.19 6.84
CA GLU A 310 -11.47 -3.40 6.12
C GLU A 310 -12.26 -4.61 6.62
N GLU A 311 -12.83 -5.38 5.72
CA GLU A 311 -13.43 -6.66 6.07
C GLU A 311 -12.34 -7.72 6.28
N SER A 312 -12.47 -8.53 7.34
CA SER A 312 -11.55 -9.64 7.62
C SER A 312 -12.19 -10.74 8.43
N HIS A 313 -12.84 -11.68 7.75
CA HIS A 313 -13.44 -12.87 8.38
C HIS A 313 -12.45 -13.69 9.20
N VAL A 314 -11.16 -13.72 8.79
CA VAL A 314 -10.10 -14.44 9.54
C VAL A 314 -9.83 -13.76 10.88
N LEU A 315 -9.66 -12.43 10.89
CA LEU A 315 -9.40 -11.70 12.13
C LEU A 315 -10.59 -11.76 13.07
N GLU A 316 -11.81 -11.56 12.56
CA GLU A 316 -13.03 -11.68 13.35
C GLU A 316 -13.15 -13.07 14.00
N SER A 317 -12.85 -14.13 13.24
CA SER A 317 -12.85 -15.49 13.79
C SER A 317 -11.80 -15.68 14.87
N ILE A 318 -10.59 -15.09 14.71
CA ILE A 318 -9.51 -15.16 15.71
C ILE A 318 -9.89 -14.35 16.96
N MET A 319 -10.35 -13.13 16.81
CA MET A 319 -10.76 -12.26 17.92
C MET A 319 -11.92 -12.86 18.72
N ASN A 320 -12.88 -13.48 18.04
CA ASN A 320 -14.00 -14.17 18.72
C ASN A 320 -13.57 -15.44 19.47
N ARG A 321 -12.48 -16.08 19.08
CA ARG A 321 -11.97 -17.31 19.73
C ARG A 321 -10.98 -17.04 20.86
N ILE A 322 -10.15 -16.01 20.70
CA ILE A 322 -9.11 -15.65 21.68
C ILE A 322 -9.63 -14.48 22.52
N THR A 323 -10.34 -14.81 23.59
CA THR A 323 -10.77 -13.79 24.57
C THR A 323 -9.60 -13.37 25.46
N ILE A 324 -9.69 -12.17 26.05
CA ILE A 324 -8.67 -11.66 26.98
C ILE A 324 -8.43 -12.64 28.10
N GLU A 325 -9.49 -13.22 28.68
CA GLU A 325 -9.42 -14.16 29.80
C GLU A 325 -8.59 -15.40 29.44
N LYS A 326 -8.82 -15.97 28.24
CA LYS A 326 -8.05 -17.12 27.76
C LYS A 326 -6.57 -16.78 27.58
N ALA A 327 -6.30 -15.60 27.01
CA ALA A 327 -4.93 -15.14 26.81
C ALA A 327 -4.22 -14.84 28.14
N LEU A 328 -4.92 -14.26 29.13
CA LEU A 328 -4.41 -14.06 30.49
C LEU A 328 -4.08 -15.38 31.15
N ILE A 329 -4.99 -16.35 31.11
CA ILE A 329 -4.76 -17.70 31.73
C ILE A 329 -3.56 -18.38 31.06
N PHE A 330 -3.52 -18.40 29.73
CA PHE A 330 -2.45 -19.03 28.97
C PHE A 330 -1.10 -18.35 29.18
N GLY A 331 -1.07 -17.00 29.09
CA GLY A 331 0.15 -16.22 29.35
C GLY A 331 0.66 -16.38 30.77
N SER A 332 -0.24 -16.35 31.76
CA SER A 332 0.13 -16.60 33.18
C SER A 332 0.67 -18.00 33.39
N PHE A 333 0.10 -19.02 32.75
CA PHE A 333 0.62 -20.38 32.79
C PHE A 333 2.05 -20.47 32.24
N ILE A 334 2.34 -19.80 31.12
CA ILE A 334 3.69 -19.77 30.52
C ILE A 334 4.68 -19.03 31.45
N VAL A 335 4.28 -17.89 32.03
CA VAL A 335 5.11 -17.16 33.01
C VAL A 335 5.43 -18.04 34.20
N LEU A 336 4.42 -18.69 34.77
CA LEU A 336 4.59 -19.57 35.91
C LEU A 336 5.53 -20.77 35.61
N THR A 337 5.39 -21.36 34.42
CA THR A 337 6.29 -22.42 33.95
C THR A 337 7.73 -21.92 33.87
N GLY A 338 7.96 -20.73 33.32
CA GLY A 338 9.29 -20.10 33.27
C GLY A 338 9.86 -19.83 34.66
N ILE A 339 9.05 -19.34 35.60
CA ILE A 339 9.46 -19.11 37.00
C ILE A 339 9.84 -20.44 37.68
N ILE A 340 9.05 -21.49 37.50
CA ILE A 340 9.34 -22.82 38.06
C ILE A 340 10.67 -23.34 37.51
N LEU A 341 10.90 -23.25 36.21
CA LEU A 341 12.17 -23.64 35.60
C LEU A 341 13.35 -22.84 36.17
N PHE A 342 13.16 -21.55 36.41
CA PHE A 342 14.19 -20.70 36.99
C PHE A 342 14.50 -21.07 38.43
N ILE A 343 13.47 -21.42 39.24
CA ILE A 343 13.65 -21.92 40.62
C ILE A 343 14.40 -23.25 40.62
N VAL A 344 14.10 -24.16 39.69
CA VAL A 344 14.82 -25.43 39.55
C VAL A 344 16.31 -25.21 39.26
N VAL A 345 16.60 -24.27 38.31
CA VAL A 345 17.98 -23.88 38.00
C VAL A 345 18.68 -23.29 39.23
N LEU A 346 18.03 -22.38 39.95
CA LEU A 346 18.58 -21.73 41.15
C LEU A 346 18.90 -22.77 42.25
N LYS A 347 17.95 -23.67 42.50
CA LYS A 347 18.17 -24.76 43.46
C LYS A 347 19.37 -25.63 43.08
N SER A 348 19.42 -26.07 41.83
CA SER A 348 20.52 -26.89 41.30
C SER A 348 21.88 -26.16 41.39
N TRP A 349 21.89 -24.83 41.25
CA TRP A 349 23.09 -24.00 41.38
C TRP A 349 23.54 -23.85 42.82
N ILE A 350 22.59 -23.72 43.75
CA ILE A 350 22.88 -23.72 45.22
C ILE A 350 23.43 -25.08 45.64
N ASP A 351 22.80 -26.18 45.24
CA ASP A 351 23.21 -27.54 45.58
C ASP A 351 24.62 -27.88 45.03
N ALA A 352 25.07 -27.17 43.99
CA ALA A 352 26.41 -27.30 43.40
C ALA A 352 27.44 -26.30 43.96
N ASP A 353 27.21 -25.70 45.16
CA ASP A 353 28.07 -24.68 45.76
C ASP A 353 28.39 -23.51 44.79
N PHE A 354 27.43 -23.09 44.03
CA PHE A 354 27.57 -22.01 43.04
C PHE A 354 28.64 -22.27 41.93
N LYS A 355 29.03 -23.52 41.74
CA LYS A 355 29.95 -23.90 40.67
C LYS A 355 29.16 -24.06 39.37
N GLY A 356 29.60 -23.34 38.34
CA GLY A 356 28.88 -23.24 37.05
C GLY A 356 28.70 -24.60 36.38
N ILE A 357 27.47 -24.89 35.97
CA ILE A 357 27.08 -26.07 35.21
C ILE A 357 26.53 -25.60 33.85
N THR A 358 27.16 -26.05 32.79
CA THR A 358 26.88 -25.66 31.41
C THR A 358 25.41 -25.90 30.98
N ASP A 359 24.83 -27.02 31.46
CA ASP A 359 23.44 -27.38 31.11
C ASP A 359 22.39 -26.49 31.78
N GLN A 360 22.73 -25.86 32.91
CA GLN A 360 21.83 -24.90 33.57
C GLN A 360 21.63 -23.62 32.77
N ILE A 361 22.61 -23.21 31.94
CA ILE A 361 22.49 -22.02 31.10
C ILE A 361 21.41 -22.23 30.04
N LYS A 362 21.33 -23.41 29.40
CA LYS A 362 20.29 -23.72 28.43
C LYS A 362 18.90 -23.61 29.06
N THR A 363 18.72 -24.22 30.25
CA THR A 363 17.43 -24.16 30.95
C THR A 363 17.10 -22.75 31.41
N SER A 364 18.09 -21.95 31.82
CA SER A 364 17.90 -20.53 32.18
C SER A 364 17.43 -19.70 30.98
N VAL A 365 17.99 -19.91 29.77
CA VAL A 365 17.58 -19.24 28.56
C VAL A 365 16.15 -19.62 28.18
N VAL A 366 15.77 -20.90 28.27
CA VAL A 366 14.39 -21.35 28.02
C VAL A 366 13.41 -20.73 29.03
N ALA A 367 13.79 -20.73 30.34
CA ALA A 367 12.98 -20.12 31.40
C ALA A 367 12.74 -18.61 31.13
N LEU A 368 13.80 -17.87 30.80
CA LEU A 368 13.71 -16.45 30.44
C LEU A 368 12.81 -16.24 29.23
N THR A 369 13.00 -17.05 28.19
CA THR A 369 12.18 -16.98 26.97
C THR A 369 10.70 -17.20 27.30
N ALA A 370 10.37 -18.18 28.12
CA ALA A 370 9.01 -18.47 28.55
C ALA A 370 8.40 -17.29 29.33
N ILE A 371 9.14 -16.71 30.30
CA ILE A 371 8.67 -15.55 31.06
C ILE A 371 8.37 -14.37 30.12
N VAL A 372 9.30 -14.05 29.23
CA VAL A 372 9.11 -12.93 28.28
C VAL A 372 7.92 -13.17 27.36
N LEU A 373 7.78 -14.37 26.78
CA LEU A 373 6.65 -14.72 25.93
C LEU A 373 5.31 -14.63 26.68
N GLY A 374 5.25 -15.15 27.92
CA GLY A 374 4.02 -15.07 28.69
C GLY A 374 3.61 -13.64 29.01
N ILE A 375 4.56 -12.76 29.36
CA ILE A 375 4.31 -11.32 29.52
C ILE A 375 3.84 -10.70 28.21
N GLN A 376 4.46 -11.01 27.08
CA GLN A 376 4.06 -10.53 25.78
C GLN A 376 2.62 -10.97 25.42
N ILE A 377 2.26 -12.24 25.66
CA ILE A 377 0.91 -12.75 25.41
C ILE A 377 -0.12 -11.93 26.20
N ILE A 378 0.13 -11.71 27.50
CA ILE A 378 -0.75 -10.92 28.36
C ILE A 378 -0.89 -9.48 27.84
N SER A 379 0.23 -8.80 27.62
CA SER A 379 0.25 -7.41 27.18
C SER A 379 -0.40 -7.23 25.81
N ASN A 380 -0.14 -8.16 24.88
CA ASN A 380 -0.69 -8.12 23.53
C ASN A 380 -2.20 -8.37 23.52
N ALA A 381 -2.73 -9.18 24.43
CA ALA A 381 -4.17 -9.39 24.57
C ALA A 381 -4.88 -8.08 24.97
N PHE A 382 -4.33 -7.34 25.92
CA PHE A 382 -4.86 -6.02 26.29
C PHE A 382 -4.78 -5.05 25.13
N MET A 383 -3.65 -4.99 24.42
CA MET A 383 -3.51 -4.08 23.28
C MET A 383 -4.49 -4.38 22.14
N THR A 384 -4.67 -5.68 21.83
CA THR A 384 -5.66 -6.10 20.82
C THR A 384 -7.08 -5.70 21.21
N SER A 385 -7.42 -5.82 22.50
CA SER A 385 -8.72 -5.41 23.01
C SER A 385 -8.94 -3.91 22.92
N ILE A 386 -7.93 -3.10 23.27
CA ILE A 386 -8.01 -1.64 23.13
C ILE A 386 -8.24 -1.24 21.68
N LEU A 387 -7.49 -1.84 20.74
CA LEU A 387 -7.64 -1.58 19.31
C LEU A 387 -8.97 -2.08 18.73
N GLY A 388 -9.63 -3.05 19.38
CA GLY A 388 -10.92 -3.58 18.98
C GLY A 388 -12.12 -2.77 19.49
N ILE A 389 -11.91 -1.75 20.31
CA ILE A 389 -12.98 -0.87 20.78
C ILE A 389 -13.34 0.09 19.63
N GLN A 390 -14.53 -0.06 19.09
CA GLN A 390 -15.10 0.92 18.15
C GLN A 390 -15.55 2.15 18.96
N GLU A 391 -15.06 3.32 18.59
CA GLU A 391 -15.69 4.57 19.02
C GLU A 391 -17.08 4.64 18.39
N LYS A 392 -18.10 4.66 19.24
CA LYS A 392 -19.52 4.80 18.83
C LYS A 392 -19.82 6.26 18.49
#